data_164d66aa5d2e800b8d7567db8a08f3dc
#
_entry.id   164d66aa5d2e800b8d7567db8a08f3dc
#
_cell.length_a   1.000
_cell.length_b   1.000
_cell.length_c   1.000
_cell.angle_alpha   90.00
_cell.angle_beta   90.00
_cell.angle_gamma   90.00
#
_symmetry.space_group_name_H-M   'P 1'
#
loop_
_entity.id
_entity.type
_entity.pdbx_description
1 polymer ?
#
loop_
_entity_poly.entity_id
_entity_poly.type
_entity_poly.pdbx_seq_one_letter_code
_entity_poly.pdbx_strand_id
1 'polypeptide(L)'
;MRAIDELRAVLSAQSLAVVATDAGGCPYTSLVGFAVSDDLRRITFVTSRATTKFRNLSANPRVAMLIDSRTHSVEDFSTGTAVTAIGQAAEVPRDEAERAVAGFLRKHPHLESFVRSPSTAICAVDVATYIVVTRFQHVVELDVTQWPSSSSP
;
A
#
# COMPACT_ATOMS: atom_id res chain seq x y z
N MET A 1 -12.90 -2.50 19.08
CA MET A 1 -12.07 -1.57 18.28
C MET A 1 -12.74 -1.38 16.93
N ARG A 2 -12.84 -0.16 16.44
CA ARG A 2 -13.43 0.10 15.12
C ARG A 2 -12.49 -0.41 14.03
N ALA A 3 -13.07 -0.81 12.88
CA ALA A 3 -12.29 -1.31 11.74
C ALA A 3 -11.23 -0.32 11.26
N ILE A 4 -11.53 0.99 11.29
CA ILE A 4 -10.56 2.01 10.88
C ILE A 4 -9.37 2.10 11.84
N ASP A 5 -9.56 1.83 13.12
CA ASP A 5 -8.48 1.81 14.10
C ASP A 5 -7.58 0.59 13.88
N GLU A 6 -8.16 -0.55 13.56
CA GLU A 6 -7.40 -1.77 13.21
C GLU A 6 -6.65 -1.59 11.91
N LEU A 7 -7.28 -0.98 10.91
CA LEU A 7 -6.62 -0.62 9.65
C LEU A 7 -5.39 0.25 9.91
N ARG A 8 -5.56 1.33 10.65
CA ARG A 8 -4.46 2.25 10.96
C ARG A 8 -3.34 1.55 11.71
N ALA A 9 -3.67 0.69 12.67
CA ALA A 9 -2.69 -0.05 13.46
C ALA A 9 -1.85 -0.98 12.58
N VAL A 10 -2.47 -1.74 11.68
CA VAL A 10 -1.76 -2.65 10.78
C VAL A 10 -0.87 -1.88 9.81
N LEU A 11 -1.40 -0.84 9.18
CA LEU A 11 -0.63 -0.06 8.21
C LEU A 11 0.56 0.66 8.84
N SER A 12 0.45 1.06 10.10
CA SER A 12 1.54 1.72 10.83
C SER A 12 2.61 0.73 11.30
N ALA A 13 2.20 -0.47 11.71
CA ALA A 13 3.10 -1.45 12.30
C ALA A 13 3.88 -2.27 11.26
N GLN A 14 3.33 -2.48 10.07
CA GLN A 14 3.94 -3.36 9.07
C GLN A 14 4.84 -2.58 8.12
N SER A 15 5.96 -3.21 7.75
CA SER A 15 6.95 -2.63 6.84
C SER A 15 6.76 -3.07 5.39
N LEU A 16 6.17 -4.24 5.18
CA LEU A 16 6.07 -4.90 3.88
C LEU A 16 4.62 -5.12 3.48
N ALA A 17 4.38 -5.04 2.19
CA ALA A 17 3.10 -5.35 1.57
C ALA A 17 3.33 -6.23 0.34
N VAL A 18 2.33 -7.03 0.01
CA VAL A 18 2.26 -7.70 -1.29
C VAL A 18 1.46 -6.80 -2.22
N VAL A 19 2.02 -6.43 -3.37
CA VAL A 19 1.29 -5.73 -4.41
C VAL A 19 0.94 -6.71 -5.53
N ALA A 20 -0.34 -6.73 -5.90
CA ALA A 20 -0.85 -7.52 -7.01
C ALA A 20 -1.13 -6.60 -8.18
N THR A 21 -0.58 -6.94 -9.34
CA THR A 21 -0.77 -6.25 -10.60
C THR A 21 -1.33 -7.23 -11.63
N ASP A 22 -1.94 -6.71 -12.68
CA ASP A 22 -2.50 -7.53 -13.75
C ASP A 22 -2.24 -6.85 -15.08
N ALA A 23 -1.60 -7.56 -16.00
CA ALA A 23 -1.44 -7.11 -17.38
C ALA A 23 -1.85 -8.25 -18.30
N GLY A 24 -2.81 -7.98 -19.21
CA GLY A 24 -3.31 -8.98 -20.14
C GLY A 24 -4.04 -10.14 -19.50
N GLY A 25 -4.66 -9.94 -18.33
CA GLY A 25 -5.38 -10.98 -17.61
C GLY A 25 -4.50 -11.96 -16.84
N CYS A 26 -3.21 -11.62 -16.65
CA CYS A 26 -2.25 -12.45 -15.92
C CYS A 26 -1.90 -11.77 -14.58
N PRO A 27 -2.50 -12.20 -13.46
CA PRO A 27 -2.18 -11.65 -12.16
C PRO A 27 -0.73 -11.95 -11.76
N TYR A 28 -0.09 -10.96 -11.12
CA TYR A 28 1.30 -11.07 -10.68
C TYR A 28 1.46 -10.40 -9.32
N THR A 29 2.13 -11.04 -8.39
CA THR A 29 2.36 -10.51 -7.04
C THR A 29 3.84 -10.29 -6.77
N SER A 30 4.14 -9.28 -5.97
CA SER A 30 5.51 -9.00 -5.52
C SER A 30 5.50 -8.32 -4.16
N LEU A 31 6.61 -8.43 -3.45
CA LEU A 31 6.79 -7.88 -2.11
C LEU A 31 7.43 -6.50 -2.22
N VAL A 32 6.88 -5.52 -1.50
CA VAL A 32 7.39 -4.14 -1.50
C VAL A 32 7.40 -3.56 -0.08
N GLY A 33 8.33 -2.65 0.19
CA GLY A 33 8.21 -1.76 1.33
C GLY A 33 7.20 -0.67 1.02
N PHE A 34 6.43 -0.24 2.00
CA PHE A 34 5.38 0.75 1.77
C PHE A 34 5.29 1.78 2.91
N ALA A 35 4.67 2.90 2.61
CA ALA A 35 4.27 3.90 3.58
C ALA A 35 2.88 4.43 3.21
N VAL A 36 2.09 4.78 4.21
CA VAL A 36 0.72 5.28 4.00
C VAL A 36 0.63 6.74 4.44
N SER A 37 -0.18 7.53 3.74
CA SER A 37 -0.48 8.91 4.13
C SER A 37 -1.31 8.95 5.43
N ASP A 38 -1.23 10.07 6.16
CA ASP A 38 -1.93 10.21 7.45
C ASP A 38 -3.45 10.07 7.31
N ASP A 39 -3.99 10.47 6.16
CA ASP A 39 -5.42 10.34 5.85
C ASP A 39 -5.81 8.96 5.30
N LEU A 40 -4.85 8.02 5.20
CA LEU A 40 -5.03 6.66 4.70
C LEU A 40 -5.47 6.57 3.23
N ARG A 41 -5.41 7.66 2.46
CA ARG A 41 -5.89 7.68 1.08
C ARG A 41 -4.86 7.21 0.07
N ARG A 42 -3.58 7.28 0.42
CA ARG A 42 -2.50 6.98 -0.52
C ARG A 42 -1.46 6.09 0.12
N ILE A 43 -1.08 5.03 -0.60
CA ILE A 43 0.01 4.14 -0.22
C ILE A 43 1.14 4.31 -1.22
N THR A 44 2.34 4.63 -0.71
CA THR A 44 3.54 4.81 -1.53
C THR A 44 4.43 3.57 -1.42
N PHE A 45 4.95 3.11 -2.54
CA PHE A 45 5.99 2.09 -2.58
C PHE A 45 7.02 2.45 -3.65
N VAL A 46 8.18 1.79 -3.61
CA VAL A 46 9.28 2.07 -4.52
C VAL A 46 9.69 0.80 -5.24
N THR A 47 10.05 0.91 -6.50
CA THR A 47 10.45 -0.23 -7.32
C THR A 47 11.39 0.23 -8.43
N SER A 48 12.26 -0.68 -8.89
CA SER A 48 13.01 -0.41 -10.12
C SER A 48 12.06 -0.40 -11.33
N ARG A 49 12.32 0.52 -12.27
CA ARG A 49 11.55 0.59 -13.53
C ARG A 49 11.70 -0.63 -14.40
N ALA A 50 12.73 -1.46 -14.16
CA ALA A 50 12.97 -2.69 -14.93
C ALA A 50 12.13 -3.87 -14.44
N THR A 51 11.26 -3.71 -13.44
CA THR A 51 10.50 -4.83 -12.88
C THR A 51 9.22 -5.12 -13.65
N THR A 52 8.75 -6.36 -13.55
CA THR A 52 7.47 -6.78 -14.12
C THR A 52 6.31 -6.00 -13.50
N LYS A 53 6.34 -5.75 -12.17
CA LYS A 53 5.28 -4.98 -11.51
C LYS A 53 5.16 -3.56 -12.08
N PHE A 54 6.28 -2.91 -12.36
CA PHE A 54 6.26 -1.55 -12.91
C PHE A 54 5.70 -1.54 -14.34
N ARG A 55 6.09 -2.50 -15.18
CA ARG A 55 5.50 -2.64 -16.51
C ARG A 55 4.00 -2.89 -16.42
N ASN A 56 3.58 -3.78 -15.51
CA ASN A 56 2.17 -4.14 -15.36
C ASN A 56 1.33 -2.94 -14.94
N LEU A 57 1.73 -2.21 -13.89
CA LEU A 57 0.95 -1.06 -13.42
C LEU A 57 0.96 0.10 -14.40
N SER A 58 2.00 0.21 -15.24
CA SER A 58 2.05 1.22 -16.30
C SER A 58 1.04 0.93 -17.41
N ALA A 59 0.81 -0.35 -17.70
CA ALA A 59 -0.18 -0.80 -18.69
C ALA A 59 -1.59 -0.87 -18.12
N ASN A 60 -1.72 -1.28 -16.86
CA ASN A 60 -3.00 -1.37 -16.15
C ASN A 60 -2.82 -0.84 -14.73
N PRO A 61 -3.33 0.35 -14.41
CA PRO A 61 -3.12 0.97 -13.10
C PRO A 61 -3.89 0.32 -11.96
N ARG A 62 -4.82 -0.57 -12.23
CA ARG A 62 -5.61 -1.24 -11.20
C ARG A 62 -4.74 -2.23 -10.44
N VAL A 63 -4.66 -2.04 -9.11
CA VAL A 63 -3.82 -2.87 -8.23
C VAL A 63 -4.58 -3.21 -6.96
N ALA A 64 -4.11 -4.25 -6.29
CA ALA A 64 -4.49 -4.56 -4.92
C ALA A 64 -3.23 -4.75 -4.09
N MET A 65 -3.29 -4.38 -2.80
CA MET A 65 -2.19 -4.60 -1.88
C MET A 65 -2.70 -5.36 -0.66
N LEU A 66 -1.93 -6.36 -0.23
CA LEU A 66 -2.21 -7.12 0.99
C LEU A 66 -1.19 -6.73 2.06
N ILE A 67 -1.69 -6.28 3.21
CA ILE A 67 -0.90 -5.98 4.40
C ILE A 67 -1.54 -6.72 5.58
N ASP A 68 -0.74 -7.45 6.34
CA ASP A 68 -1.30 -8.27 7.41
C ASP A 68 -0.37 -8.34 8.62
N SER A 69 -0.94 -8.74 9.75
CA SER A 69 -0.25 -8.83 11.04
C SER A 69 0.23 -10.24 11.37
N ARG A 70 0.38 -11.12 10.37
CA ARG A 70 0.76 -12.52 10.63
C ARG A 70 2.07 -12.64 11.40
N THR A 71 2.12 -13.65 12.28
CA THR A 71 3.32 -14.02 13.05
C THR A 71 3.83 -15.40 12.68
N HIS A 72 3.17 -16.05 11.70
CA HIS A 72 3.42 -17.42 11.27
C HIS A 72 3.13 -18.45 12.37
N SER A 73 2.09 -18.19 13.16
CA SER A 73 1.63 -19.06 14.23
C SER A 73 0.16 -19.44 14.05
N VAL A 74 -0.29 -20.44 14.80
CA VAL A 74 -1.70 -20.90 14.77
C VAL A 74 -2.65 -19.78 15.18
N GLU A 75 -2.20 -18.90 16.08
CA GLU A 75 -2.98 -17.79 16.61
C GLU A 75 -3.36 -16.77 15.53
N ASP A 76 -2.62 -16.73 14.41
CA ASP A 76 -2.92 -15.83 13.28
C ASP A 76 -4.35 -16.04 12.77
N PHE A 77 -4.87 -17.26 12.82
CA PHE A 77 -6.24 -17.55 12.37
C PHE A 77 -7.31 -16.92 13.25
N SER A 78 -7.01 -16.67 14.53
CA SER A 78 -7.98 -16.12 15.47
C SER A 78 -7.73 -14.66 15.83
N THR A 79 -6.48 -14.19 15.78
CA THR A 79 -6.10 -12.83 16.21
C THR A 79 -5.49 -11.99 15.11
N GLY A 80 -5.15 -12.58 13.96
CA GLY A 80 -4.55 -11.86 12.84
C GLY A 80 -5.53 -10.92 12.17
N THR A 81 -4.99 -9.81 11.66
CA THR A 81 -5.73 -8.85 10.83
C THR A 81 -5.11 -8.81 9.45
N ALA A 82 -5.93 -8.94 8.41
CA ALA A 82 -5.51 -8.81 7.03
C ALA A 82 -6.25 -7.64 6.37
N VAL A 83 -5.51 -6.82 5.67
CA VAL A 83 -6.02 -5.65 4.97
C VAL A 83 -5.73 -5.82 3.49
N THR A 84 -6.76 -5.68 2.66
CA THR A 84 -6.61 -5.52 1.22
C THR A 84 -6.94 -4.08 0.85
N ALA A 85 -5.98 -3.37 0.27
CA ALA A 85 -6.20 -2.05 -0.30
C ALA A 85 -6.40 -2.20 -1.81
N ILE A 86 -7.49 -1.64 -2.32
CA ILE A 86 -7.81 -1.69 -3.76
C ILE A 86 -7.79 -0.27 -4.28
N GLY A 87 -7.07 -0.04 -5.39
CA GLY A 87 -6.97 1.28 -5.96
C GLY A 87 -6.25 1.30 -7.29
N GLN A 88 -5.76 2.47 -7.65
CA GLN A 88 -5.01 2.69 -8.88
C GLN A 88 -3.62 3.21 -8.56
N ALA A 89 -2.61 2.61 -9.21
CA ALA A 89 -1.22 2.94 -9.01
C ALA A 89 -0.66 3.70 -10.21
N ALA A 90 0.21 4.66 -9.92
CA ALA A 90 0.96 5.38 -10.93
C ALA A 90 2.30 5.84 -10.35
N GLU A 91 3.27 6.11 -11.22
CA GLU A 91 4.47 6.80 -10.79
C GLU A 91 4.11 8.21 -10.32
N VAL A 92 4.66 8.61 -9.18
CA VAL A 92 4.41 9.94 -8.60
C VAL A 92 4.98 11.00 -9.53
N PRO A 93 4.22 12.07 -9.86
CA PRO A 93 4.72 13.17 -10.68
C PRO A 93 5.98 13.80 -10.08
N ARG A 94 6.85 14.32 -10.94
CA ARG A 94 8.15 14.86 -10.53
C ARG A 94 8.03 15.96 -9.48
N ASP A 95 7.02 16.81 -9.57
CA ASP A 95 6.79 17.91 -8.62
C ASP A 95 6.33 17.44 -7.23
N GLU A 96 5.81 16.21 -7.13
CA GLU A 96 5.39 15.60 -5.86
C GLU A 96 6.42 14.61 -5.31
N ALA A 97 7.45 14.26 -6.09
CA ALA A 97 8.35 13.15 -5.78
C ALA A 97 9.13 13.36 -4.47
N GLU A 98 9.63 14.57 -4.22
CA GLU A 98 10.42 14.83 -2.98
C GLU A 98 9.56 14.67 -1.72
N ARG A 99 8.30 15.08 -1.74
CA ARG A 99 7.38 14.89 -0.62
C ARG A 99 7.10 13.41 -0.40
N ALA A 100 6.86 12.67 -1.47
CA ALA A 100 6.61 11.22 -1.40
C ALA A 100 7.86 10.47 -0.86
N VAL A 101 9.05 10.84 -1.33
CA VAL A 101 10.32 10.29 -0.86
C VAL A 101 10.51 10.57 0.63
N ALA A 102 10.29 11.81 1.07
CA ALA A 102 10.44 12.17 2.48
C ALA A 102 9.50 11.35 3.37
N GLY A 103 8.24 11.17 2.97
CA GLY A 103 7.27 10.36 3.70
C GLY A 103 7.68 8.89 3.76
N PHE A 104 8.14 8.33 2.65
CA PHE A 104 8.62 6.96 2.59
C PHE A 104 9.86 6.75 3.47
N LEU A 105 10.84 7.64 3.41
CA LEU A 105 12.08 7.53 4.15
C LEU A 105 11.92 7.72 5.66
N ARG A 106 10.88 8.42 6.11
CA ARG A 106 10.59 8.48 7.56
C ARG A 106 10.32 7.09 8.13
N LYS A 107 9.68 6.22 7.37
CA LYS A 107 9.40 4.85 7.77
C LYS A 107 10.57 3.90 7.44
N HIS A 108 11.27 4.14 6.33
CA HIS A 108 12.33 3.27 5.80
C HIS A 108 13.63 4.02 5.57
N PRO A 109 14.27 4.57 6.61
CA PRO A 109 15.50 5.38 6.43
C PRO A 109 16.66 4.59 5.83
N HIS A 110 16.69 3.28 6.03
CA HIS A 110 17.74 2.39 5.51
C HIS A 110 17.66 2.18 3.99
N LEU A 111 16.57 2.60 3.33
CA LEU A 111 16.39 2.45 1.89
C LEU A 111 16.75 3.71 1.09
N GLU A 112 17.38 4.70 1.70
CA GLU A 112 17.66 5.98 1.04
C GLU A 112 18.42 5.83 -0.27
N SER A 113 19.47 5.02 -0.28
CA SER A 113 20.29 4.80 -1.47
C SER A 113 19.46 4.22 -2.62
N PHE A 114 18.61 3.23 -2.34
CA PHE A 114 17.72 2.64 -3.33
C PHE A 114 16.68 3.64 -3.84
N VAL A 115 16.03 4.36 -2.92
CA VAL A 115 14.98 5.34 -3.25
C VAL A 115 15.51 6.46 -4.14
N ARG A 116 16.76 6.90 -3.91
CA ARG A 116 17.35 7.99 -4.66
C ARG A 116 18.08 7.56 -5.93
N SER A 117 18.09 6.25 -6.24
CA SER A 117 18.67 5.76 -7.49
C SER A 117 17.87 6.27 -8.69
N PRO A 118 18.54 6.72 -9.80
CA PRO A 118 17.82 7.20 -10.99
C PRO A 118 16.92 6.15 -11.65
N SER A 119 17.22 4.87 -11.46
CA SER A 119 16.42 3.77 -12.04
C SER A 119 15.21 3.38 -11.18
N THR A 120 15.04 3.97 -10.01
CA THR A 120 13.94 3.69 -9.09
C THR A 120 12.75 4.60 -9.36
N ALA A 121 11.59 3.99 -9.49
CA ALA A 121 10.31 4.69 -9.58
C ALA A 121 9.66 4.79 -8.19
N ILE A 122 9.16 5.96 -7.86
CA ILE A 122 8.32 6.19 -6.69
C ILE A 122 6.88 6.06 -7.16
N CYS A 123 6.17 5.06 -6.65
CA CYS A 123 4.80 4.77 -7.06
C CYS A 123 3.83 5.04 -5.92
N ALA A 124 2.65 5.52 -6.26
CA ALA A 124 1.58 5.73 -5.29
C ALA A 124 0.32 5.03 -5.74
N VAL A 125 -0.38 4.41 -4.79
CA VAL A 125 -1.71 3.83 -4.97
C VAL A 125 -2.71 4.80 -4.35
N ASP A 126 -3.60 5.34 -5.18
CA ASP A 126 -4.76 6.06 -4.69
C ASP A 126 -5.82 5.02 -4.33
N VAL A 127 -6.06 4.87 -3.03
CA VAL A 127 -6.91 3.79 -2.51
C VAL A 127 -8.38 4.18 -2.65
N ALA A 128 -9.16 3.31 -3.25
CA ALA A 128 -10.62 3.45 -3.33
C ALA A 128 -11.31 2.71 -2.19
N THR A 129 -10.83 1.52 -1.83
CA THR A 129 -11.48 0.65 -0.86
C THR A 129 -10.44 -0.09 -0.04
N TYR A 130 -10.69 -0.20 1.27
CA TYR A 130 -10.00 -1.15 2.14
C TYR A 130 -10.96 -2.27 2.54
N ILE A 131 -10.50 -3.50 2.47
CA ILE A 131 -11.20 -4.66 3.03
C ILE A 131 -10.40 -5.12 4.25
N VAL A 132 -10.99 -5.02 5.43
CA VAL A 132 -10.35 -5.36 6.70
C VAL A 132 -10.96 -6.66 7.21
N VAL A 133 -10.14 -7.69 7.37
CA VAL A 133 -10.57 -9.00 7.87
C VAL A 133 -9.91 -9.22 9.23
N THR A 134 -10.73 -9.37 10.25
CA THR A 134 -10.29 -9.66 11.62
C THR A 134 -10.93 -10.95 12.10
N ARG A 135 -10.29 -11.58 13.10
CA ARG A 135 -10.85 -12.76 13.77
C ARG A 135 -11.35 -13.81 12.75
N PHE A 136 -10.54 -14.04 11.73
CA PHE A 136 -10.71 -15.06 10.69
C PHE A 136 -11.87 -14.83 9.70
N GLN A 137 -13.02 -14.30 10.12
CA GLN A 137 -14.19 -14.16 9.23
C GLN A 137 -14.95 -12.85 9.38
N HIS A 138 -14.47 -11.96 10.21
CA HIS A 138 -15.12 -10.66 10.36
C HIS A 138 -14.60 -9.72 9.30
N VAL A 139 -15.40 -9.45 8.28
CA VAL A 139 -15.03 -8.67 7.10
C VAL A 139 -15.74 -7.32 7.15
N VAL A 140 -14.97 -6.23 7.07
CA VAL A 140 -15.49 -4.87 6.96
C VAL A 140 -14.90 -4.22 5.72
N GLU A 141 -15.75 -3.65 4.88
CA GLU A 141 -15.35 -2.89 3.71
C GLU A 141 -15.46 -1.40 4.02
N LEU A 142 -14.38 -0.66 3.77
CA LEU A 142 -14.29 0.77 4.00
C LEU A 142 -14.13 1.47 2.66
N ASP A 143 -15.15 2.21 2.23
CA ASP A 143 -15.12 2.97 0.99
C ASP A 143 -14.47 4.33 1.24
N VAL A 144 -13.22 4.47 0.82
CA VAL A 144 -12.41 5.69 0.99
C VAL A 144 -13.00 6.87 0.24
N THR A 145 -13.71 6.62 -0.86
CA THR A 145 -14.32 7.67 -1.69
C THR A 145 -15.42 8.41 -0.96
N GLN A 146 -16.01 7.79 0.07
CA GLN A 146 -17.07 8.39 0.90
C GLN A 146 -16.53 9.15 2.10
N TRP A 147 -15.22 9.12 2.35
CA TRP A 147 -14.64 9.84 3.50
C TRP A 147 -14.65 11.34 3.24
N PRO A 148 -14.89 12.17 4.29
CA PRO A 148 -14.86 13.63 4.14
C PRO A 148 -13.50 14.07 3.58
N SER A 149 -13.50 15.05 2.70
CA SER A 149 -12.27 15.71 2.27
C SER A 149 -11.59 16.28 3.51
N SER A 150 -10.29 16.03 3.67
CA SER A 150 -9.52 16.72 4.69
C SER A 150 -9.57 18.20 4.32
N SER A 151 -10.37 18.97 5.05
CA SER A 151 -10.33 20.43 4.93
C SER A 151 -8.95 20.86 5.37
N SER A 152 -8.16 21.32 4.44
CA SER A 152 -6.97 22.09 4.77
C SER A 152 -7.42 23.31 5.58
N PRO A 153 -6.83 23.54 6.74
CA PRO A 153 -7.11 24.79 7.46
C PRO A 153 -6.64 25.98 6.66
#